data_21d71322027217928a747df616f897d3
#
_entry.id   21d71322027217928a747df616f897d3
#
_cell.length_a   1.000
_cell.length_b   1.000
_cell.length_c   1.000
_cell.angle_alpha   90.00
_cell.angle_beta   90.00
_cell.angle_gamma   90.00
#
_symmetry.space_group_name_H-M   'P 1'
#
loop_
_entity.id
_entity.type
_entity.pdbx_description
1 polymer ?
#
loop_
_entity_poly.entity_id
_entity_poly.type
_entity_poly.pdbx_seq_one_letter_code
_entity_poly.pdbx_strand_id
1 'polypeptide(L)'
;CFPAGFYYKSFMWAANLWERVYEYFIRSAAGLGKSPTKKDPDIYDHCYYHCEVLIVGAGPAGLVAAKTALNNGKKVLLVDERPDLGGNLNFSNKDYNKINELSPLEWIKKSCLELQNNKNIKILNRTSVAAYHNYNYLIMMQNLTDHLPDKDKKEKIRQRLWKVRAKKVILATGSIERPMIFDCNDRPGIMLSSAVRKYANTYGVKCGNNISIFTNNDDAYETAITLHNKGVKVKSIIDIREKSNGTLPKKCNELGIKIYWKSAVIYTEGYKKINKIHVMNLSKDNSSVVGNKFKIDCDLLCISGGYTPSVHLFTQSGGKLDYNEKDRKSTRLNSSHSEIS
;
A
#
# COMPACT_ATOMS: atom_id res chain seq x y z
N CYS A 1 15.40 -14.57 21.03
CA CYS A 1 14.78 -14.99 19.76
C CYS A 1 14.63 -16.50 19.75
N PHE A 2 13.49 -16.98 19.31
CA PHE A 2 13.24 -18.42 19.15
C PHE A 2 13.82 -18.87 17.80
N PRO A 3 14.51 -20.02 17.72
CA PRO A 3 15.04 -20.51 16.44
C PRO A 3 13.93 -20.91 15.49
N ALA A 4 14.21 -20.90 14.20
CA ALA A 4 13.29 -21.40 13.18
C ALA A 4 12.85 -22.82 13.48
N GLY A 5 11.53 -23.06 13.41
CA GLY A 5 10.94 -24.35 13.77
C GLY A 5 10.77 -24.60 15.27
N PHE A 6 11.01 -23.60 16.13
CA PHE A 6 10.81 -23.71 17.58
C PHE A 6 9.43 -24.30 17.92
N TYR A 7 8.38 -23.83 17.26
CA TYR A 7 7.02 -24.28 17.48
C TYR A 7 6.85 -25.80 17.26
N TYR A 8 7.43 -26.33 16.20
CA TYR A 8 7.31 -27.74 15.84
C TYR A 8 8.31 -28.64 16.58
N LYS A 9 9.49 -28.15 16.90
CA LYS A 9 10.57 -28.96 17.49
C LYS A 9 10.51 -29.03 18.99
N SER A 10 10.13 -27.94 19.67
CA SER A 10 10.18 -27.86 21.14
C SER A 10 9.01 -28.54 21.84
N PHE A 11 7.88 -28.74 21.15
CA PHE A 11 6.65 -29.28 21.73
C PHE A 11 6.22 -30.61 21.12
N MET A 12 7.12 -31.30 20.43
CA MET A 12 6.86 -32.63 19.84
C MET A 12 6.90 -33.76 20.87
N TRP A 13 7.57 -33.53 22.00
CA TRP A 13 7.61 -34.54 23.07
C TRP A 13 6.29 -34.58 23.82
N ALA A 14 5.73 -35.79 24.01
CA ALA A 14 4.40 -36.03 24.57
C ALA A 14 3.27 -35.34 23.75
N ALA A 15 3.04 -35.85 22.53
CA ALA A 15 2.05 -35.32 21.59
C ALA A 15 0.63 -35.16 22.18
N ASN A 16 0.25 -36.01 23.13
CA ASN A 16 -1.02 -35.95 23.85
C ASN A 16 -1.13 -34.79 24.85
N LEU A 17 -0.03 -34.11 25.18
CA LEU A 17 -0.02 -32.91 25.99
C LEU A 17 -0.23 -31.64 25.17
N TRP A 18 -0.15 -31.73 23.84
CA TRP A 18 -0.30 -30.56 22.98
C TRP A 18 -1.63 -29.83 23.23
N GLU A 19 -2.75 -30.53 23.05
CA GLU A 19 -4.08 -29.93 23.21
C GLU A 19 -4.42 -29.53 24.65
N ARG A 20 -3.90 -30.31 25.63
CA ARG A 20 -4.27 -30.14 27.04
C ARG A 20 -3.45 -29.07 27.78
N VAL A 21 -2.19 -28.88 27.36
CA VAL A 21 -1.24 -28.05 28.10
C VAL A 21 -0.57 -27.02 27.20
N TYR A 22 0.15 -27.45 26.17
CA TYR A 22 1.01 -26.55 25.40
C TYR A 22 0.21 -25.52 24.59
N GLU A 23 -0.85 -25.96 23.92
CA GLU A 23 -1.70 -25.06 23.12
C GLU A 23 -2.29 -23.94 23.97
N TYR A 24 -2.77 -24.24 25.17
CA TYR A 24 -3.35 -23.26 26.07
C TYR A 24 -2.34 -22.14 26.43
N PHE A 25 -1.13 -22.52 26.84
CA PHE A 25 -0.10 -21.54 27.20
C PHE A 25 0.42 -20.75 26.01
N ILE A 26 0.66 -21.42 24.90
CA ILE A 26 1.17 -20.77 23.68
C ILE A 26 0.11 -19.84 23.10
N ARG A 27 -1.14 -20.26 23.02
CA ARG A 27 -2.26 -19.42 22.57
C ARG A 27 -2.41 -18.18 23.43
N SER A 28 -2.33 -18.33 24.75
CA SER A 28 -2.39 -17.22 25.70
C SER A 28 -1.20 -16.26 25.53
N ALA A 29 0.02 -16.79 25.42
CA ALA A 29 1.24 -16.00 25.21
C ALA A 29 1.27 -15.30 23.85
N ALA A 30 0.70 -15.92 22.82
CA ALA A 30 0.56 -15.33 21.49
C ALA A 30 -0.59 -14.31 21.36
N GLY A 31 -1.39 -14.12 22.41
CA GLY A 31 -2.51 -13.18 22.39
C GLY A 31 -3.68 -13.60 21.48
N LEU A 32 -3.77 -14.89 21.11
CA LEU A 32 -4.82 -15.39 20.21
C LEU A 32 -6.21 -15.49 20.85
N GLY A 33 -6.33 -15.25 22.17
CA GLY A 33 -7.59 -15.28 22.90
C GLY A 33 -8.23 -16.67 22.96
N LYS A 34 -9.50 -16.70 23.30
CA LYS A 34 -10.33 -17.93 23.33
C LYS A 34 -11.26 -17.95 22.12
N SER A 35 -11.52 -19.15 21.59
CA SER A 35 -12.55 -19.31 20.57
C SER A 35 -13.90 -18.78 21.08
N PRO A 36 -14.67 -18.06 20.25
CA PRO A 36 -15.97 -17.55 20.65
C PRO A 36 -16.92 -18.73 20.93
N THR A 37 -17.61 -18.70 22.08
CA THR A 37 -18.61 -19.69 22.48
C THR A 37 -20.04 -19.24 22.19
N LYS A 38 -20.20 -17.95 21.88
CA LYS A 38 -21.50 -17.35 21.53
C LYS A 38 -21.65 -17.31 20.02
N LYS A 39 -22.90 -17.39 19.56
CA LYS A 39 -23.25 -17.17 18.16
C LYS A 39 -22.77 -15.80 17.73
N ASP A 40 -22.23 -15.70 16.52
CA ASP A 40 -21.87 -14.43 15.89
C ASP A 40 -23.14 -13.57 15.75
N PRO A 41 -23.18 -12.36 16.35
CA PRO A 41 -24.33 -11.47 16.24
C PRO A 41 -24.37 -10.70 14.92
N ASP A 42 -23.31 -10.75 14.12
CA ASP A 42 -23.20 -9.99 12.87
C ASP A 42 -24.06 -10.61 11.76
N ILE A 43 -24.56 -9.74 10.90
CA ILE A 43 -25.40 -10.11 9.75
C ILE A 43 -24.55 -10.02 8.47
N TYR A 44 -24.62 -11.07 7.68
CA TYR A 44 -23.91 -11.17 6.40
C TYR A 44 -24.92 -11.37 5.27
N ASP A 45 -24.57 -10.87 4.09
CA ASP A 45 -25.43 -10.88 2.91
C ASP A 45 -24.65 -11.33 1.67
N HIS A 46 -25.37 -11.86 0.68
CA HIS A 46 -24.83 -12.33 -0.58
C HIS A 46 -25.57 -11.67 -1.75
N CYS A 47 -24.84 -11.11 -2.69
CA CYS A 47 -25.40 -10.47 -3.88
C CYS A 47 -24.77 -11.02 -5.16
N TYR A 48 -25.60 -11.16 -6.19
CA TYR A 48 -25.17 -11.45 -7.55
C TYR A 48 -25.27 -10.19 -8.40
N TYR A 49 -24.29 -9.99 -9.28
CA TYR A 49 -24.31 -8.84 -10.19
C TYR A 49 -23.71 -9.17 -11.54
N HIS A 50 -24.28 -8.56 -12.59
CA HIS A 50 -23.80 -8.68 -13.96
C HIS A 50 -23.52 -7.28 -14.52
N CYS A 51 -22.35 -7.11 -15.15
CA CYS A 51 -21.97 -5.88 -15.82
C CYS A 51 -21.25 -6.14 -17.15
N GLU A 52 -21.16 -5.13 -17.98
CA GLU A 52 -20.38 -5.25 -19.21
C GLU A 52 -18.91 -5.05 -18.92
N VAL A 53 -18.57 -4.06 -18.07
CA VAL A 53 -17.19 -3.76 -17.69
C VAL A 53 -17.09 -3.70 -16.17
N LEU A 54 -16.25 -4.56 -15.59
CA LEU A 54 -15.81 -4.48 -14.19
C LEU A 54 -14.44 -3.81 -14.16
N ILE A 55 -14.29 -2.80 -13.31
CA ILE A 55 -13.03 -2.10 -13.08
C ILE A 55 -12.63 -2.28 -11.64
N VAL A 56 -11.47 -2.88 -11.41
CA VAL A 56 -10.91 -3.16 -10.08
C VAL A 56 -9.82 -2.15 -9.77
N GLY A 57 -10.12 -1.29 -8.78
CA GLY A 57 -9.29 -0.16 -8.37
C GLY A 57 -9.76 1.15 -8.97
N ALA A 58 -10.04 2.13 -8.09
CA ALA A 58 -10.53 3.46 -8.45
C ALA A 58 -9.43 4.54 -8.29
N GLY A 59 -8.18 4.18 -8.52
CA GLY A 59 -7.10 5.13 -8.74
C GLY A 59 -7.25 5.88 -10.06
N PRO A 60 -6.28 6.73 -10.45
CA PRO A 60 -6.39 7.53 -11.67
C PRO A 60 -6.66 6.69 -12.92
N ALA A 61 -5.99 5.54 -13.05
CA ALA A 61 -6.19 4.63 -14.18
C ALA A 61 -7.62 4.07 -14.22
N GLY A 62 -8.15 3.63 -13.06
CA GLY A 62 -9.52 3.11 -12.95
C GLY A 62 -10.58 4.17 -13.21
N LEU A 63 -10.39 5.39 -12.73
CA LEU A 63 -11.30 6.51 -12.98
C LEU A 63 -11.37 6.87 -14.48
N VAL A 64 -10.22 6.92 -15.16
CA VAL A 64 -10.17 7.16 -16.61
C VAL A 64 -10.83 6.00 -17.37
N ALA A 65 -10.53 4.76 -17.01
CA ALA A 65 -11.14 3.58 -17.61
C ALA A 65 -12.68 3.58 -17.47
N ALA A 66 -13.17 3.98 -16.27
CA ALA A 66 -14.61 4.09 -16.03
C ALA A 66 -15.26 5.15 -16.93
N LYS A 67 -14.68 6.35 -17.03
CA LYS A 67 -15.18 7.40 -17.94
C LYS A 67 -15.19 6.94 -19.38
N THR A 68 -14.11 6.31 -19.86
CA THR A 68 -14.01 5.80 -21.23
C THR A 68 -15.07 4.74 -21.52
N ALA A 69 -15.30 3.80 -20.60
CA ALA A 69 -16.31 2.77 -20.75
C ALA A 69 -17.72 3.37 -20.78
N LEU A 70 -18.03 4.33 -19.93
CA LEU A 70 -19.32 5.04 -19.91
C LEU A 70 -19.59 5.85 -21.17
N ASN A 71 -18.57 6.56 -21.69
CA ASN A 71 -18.67 7.31 -22.94
C ASN A 71 -18.97 6.39 -24.15
N ASN A 72 -18.62 5.11 -24.05
CA ASN A 72 -18.99 4.07 -25.03
C ASN A 72 -20.30 3.34 -24.66
N GLY A 73 -21.15 3.93 -23.81
CA GLY A 73 -22.47 3.41 -23.46
C GLY A 73 -22.47 2.12 -22.64
N LYS A 74 -21.35 1.74 -22.00
CA LYS A 74 -21.23 0.46 -21.27
C LYS A 74 -21.78 0.54 -19.86
N LYS A 75 -22.36 -0.58 -19.40
CA LYS A 75 -22.74 -0.75 -17.99
C LYS A 75 -21.49 -1.12 -17.16
N VAL A 76 -21.09 -0.21 -16.28
CA VAL A 76 -19.84 -0.29 -15.52
C VAL A 76 -20.07 -0.64 -14.04
N LEU A 77 -19.25 -1.51 -13.51
CA LEU A 77 -19.06 -1.69 -12.06
C LEU A 77 -17.65 -1.26 -11.71
N LEU A 78 -17.51 -0.22 -10.88
CA LEU A 78 -16.22 0.26 -10.35
C LEU A 78 -16.11 -0.12 -8.89
N VAL A 79 -15.03 -0.80 -8.50
CA VAL A 79 -14.80 -1.27 -7.12
C VAL A 79 -13.46 -0.79 -6.59
N ASP A 80 -13.43 -0.40 -5.32
CA ASP A 80 -12.20 -0.02 -4.61
C ASP A 80 -12.25 -0.48 -3.15
N GLU A 81 -11.12 -0.95 -2.63
CA GLU A 81 -10.98 -1.35 -1.23
C GLU A 81 -11.05 -0.18 -0.26
N ARG A 82 -10.74 1.03 -0.72
CA ARG A 82 -10.72 2.24 0.08
C ARG A 82 -12.12 2.87 0.18
N PRO A 83 -12.35 3.70 1.21
CA PRO A 83 -13.59 4.48 1.32
C PRO A 83 -13.72 5.53 0.23
N ASP A 84 -12.58 6.13 -0.18
CA ASP A 84 -12.53 7.25 -1.12
C ASP A 84 -11.89 6.83 -2.43
N LEU A 85 -12.47 7.27 -3.54
CA LEU A 85 -11.92 7.09 -4.87
C LEU A 85 -10.71 8.01 -5.07
N GLY A 86 -9.85 7.71 -6.04
CA GLY A 86 -8.68 8.53 -6.39
C GLY A 86 -7.33 7.86 -6.08
N GLY A 87 -7.34 6.77 -5.31
CA GLY A 87 -6.11 6.01 -5.01
C GLY A 87 -5.04 6.86 -4.34
N ASN A 88 -3.81 6.77 -4.83
CA ASN A 88 -2.67 7.49 -4.26
C ASN A 88 -2.69 9.00 -4.54
N LEU A 89 -3.48 9.48 -5.52
CA LEU A 89 -3.64 10.91 -5.76
C LEU A 89 -4.27 11.66 -4.59
N ASN A 90 -5.05 10.98 -3.73
CA ASN A 90 -5.67 11.59 -2.55
C ASN A 90 -4.66 12.21 -1.57
N PHE A 91 -3.41 11.76 -1.59
CA PHE A 91 -2.36 12.27 -0.72
C PHE A 91 -1.11 12.72 -1.48
N SER A 92 -1.20 12.88 -2.80
CA SER A 92 -0.16 13.50 -3.62
C SER A 92 -0.01 14.99 -3.34
N ASN A 93 1.17 15.52 -3.64
CA ASN A 93 1.43 16.94 -3.53
C ASN A 93 0.67 17.72 -4.62
N LYS A 94 0.01 18.80 -4.22
CA LYS A 94 -0.81 19.65 -5.11
C LYS A 94 -0.02 20.34 -6.20
N ASP A 95 1.26 20.63 -5.95
CA ASP A 95 2.07 21.49 -6.81
C ASP A 95 2.83 20.73 -7.91
N TYR A 96 3.06 19.41 -7.71
CA TYR A 96 3.93 18.64 -8.61
C TYR A 96 3.20 17.65 -9.52
N ASN A 97 1.98 17.28 -9.18
CA ASN A 97 1.23 16.22 -9.88
C ASN A 97 -0.06 16.74 -10.54
N LYS A 98 0.02 17.85 -11.29
CA LYS A 98 -1.13 18.38 -12.02
C LYS A 98 -1.59 17.42 -13.11
N ILE A 99 -2.91 17.26 -13.25
CA ILE A 99 -3.56 16.49 -14.29
C ILE A 99 -4.51 17.43 -15.03
N ASN A 100 -4.26 17.69 -16.33
CA ASN A 100 -5.00 18.66 -17.12
C ASN A 100 -5.17 20.01 -16.39
N GLU A 101 -4.05 20.57 -15.94
CA GLU A 101 -3.94 21.83 -15.18
C GLU A 101 -4.62 21.85 -13.80
N LEU A 102 -5.33 20.79 -13.42
CA LEU A 102 -5.98 20.66 -12.12
C LEU A 102 -5.04 20.02 -11.09
N SER A 103 -5.18 20.43 -9.84
CA SER A 103 -4.54 19.69 -8.74
C SER A 103 -5.10 18.27 -8.62
N PRO A 104 -4.39 17.30 -8.03
CA PRO A 104 -4.87 15.92 -7.89
C PRO A 104 -6.25 15.82 -7.25
N LEU A 105 -6.51 16.58 -6.20
CA LEU A 105 -7.78 16.53 -5.49
C LEU A 105 -8.93 17.17 -6.29
N GLU A 106 -8.68 18.26 -7.01
CA GLU A 106 -9.68 18.86 -7.90
C GLU A 106 -10.03 17.91 -9.05
N TRP A 107 -9.03 17.28 -9.65
CA TRP A 107 -9.24 16.30 -10.71
C TRP A 107 -10.05 15.09 -10.23
N ILE A 108 -9.74 14.54 -9.03
CA ILE A 108 -10.52 13.46 -8.42
C ILE A 108 -11.96 13.90 -8.20
N LYS A 109 -12.16 15.06 -7.56
CA LYS A 109 -13.50 15.60 -7.25
C LYS A 109 -14.33 15.75 -8.51
N LYS A 110 -13.79 16.37 -9.57
CA LYS A 110 -14.44 16.49 -10.88
C LYS A 110 -14.76 15.12 -11.46
N SER A 111 -13.80 14.19 -11.45
CA SER A 111 -13.99 12.83 -11.97
C SER A 111 -15.06 12.05 -11.24
N CYS A 112 -15.11 12.13 -9.92
CA CYS A 112 -16.12 11.46 -9.10
C CYS A 112 -17.53 12.03 -9.37
N LEU A 113 -17.68 13.34 -9.48
CA LEU A 113 -18.97 13.98 -9.81
C LEU A 113 -19.50 13.54 -11.18
N GLU A 114 -18.61 13.49 -12.19
CA GLU A 114 -19.00 13.01 -13.54
C GLU A 114 -19.47 11.54 -13.51
N LEU A 115 -18.78 10.69 -12.74
CA LEU A 115 -19.16 9.28 -12.61
C LEU A 115 -20.46 9.09 -11.82
N GLN A 116 -20.64 9.78 -10.70
CA GLN A 116 -21.83 9.64 -9.84
C GLN A 116 -23.12 10.07 -10.52
N ASN A 117 -23.04 11.01 -11.45
CA ASN A 117 -24.20 11.50 -12.22
C ASN A 117 -24.62 10.55 -13.36
N ASN A 118 -23.88 9.47 -13.61
CA ASN A 118 -24.18 8.55 -14.70
C ASN A 118 -24.96 7.33 -14.20
N LYS A 119 -26.12 7.03 -14.85
CA LYS A 119 -26.99 5.91 -14.46
C LYS A 119 -26.41 4.52 -14.80
N ASN A 120 -25.41 4.47 -15.70
CA ASN A 120 -24.81 3.23 -16.17
C ASN A 120 -23.63 2.76 -15.31
N ILE A 121 -23.32 3.43 -14.20
CA ILE A 121 -22.27 3.02 -13.29
C ILE A 121 -22.81 2.65 -11.91
N LYS A 122 -22.27 1.58 -11.35
CA LYS A 122 -22.35 1.27 -9.93
C LYS A 122 -20.96 1.35 -9.32
N ILE A 123 -20.83 2.06 -8.21
CA ILE A 123 -19.58 2.24 -7.49
C ILE A 123 -19.69 1.53 -6.14
N LEU A 124 -18.73 0.67 -5.82
CA LEU A 124 -18.62 -0.05 -4.55
C LEU A 124 -17.31 0.32 -3.88
N ASN A 125 -17.40 1.16 -2.87
CA ASN A 125 -16.28 1.49 -1.99
C ASN A 125 -16.14 0.43 -0.90
N ARG A 126 -14.99 0.38 -0.21
CA ARG A 126 -14.66 -0.59 0.85
C ARG A 126 -14.88 -2.03 0.39
N THR A 127 -14.60 -2.29 -0.89
CA THR A 127 -14.85 -3.57 -1.55
C THR A 127 -13.55 -4.15 -2.07
N SER A 128 -13.10 -5.22 -1.44
CA SER A 128 -11.90 -5.94 -1.87
C SER A 128 -12.28 -7.09 -2.80
N VAL A 129 -11.60 -7.19 -3.94
CA VAL A 129 -11.74 -8.33 -4.84
C VAL A 129 -10.83 -9.45 -4.35
N ALA A 130 -11.45 -10.54 -3.88
CA ALA A 130 -10.75 -11.65 -3.23
C ALA A 130 -10.31 -12.74 -4.22
N ALA A 131 -11.08 -12.96 -5.29
CA ALA A 131 -10.77 -14.02 -6.26
C ALA A 131 -11.24 -13.66 -7.67
N TYR A 132 -10.48 -14.17 -8.66
CA TYR A 132 -10.80 -14.07 -10.08
C TYR A 132 -10.79 -15.48 -10.69
N HIS A 133 -11.97 -15.97 -11.02
CA HIS A 133 -12.19 -17.30 -11.60
C HIS A 133 -12.43 -17.23 -13.10
N ASN A 134 -12.51 -18.40 -13.74
CA ASN A 134 -12.81 -18.53 -15.16
C ASN A 134 -14.07 -17.79 -15.58
N TYR A 135 -14.14 -17.41 -16.85
CA TYR A 135 -15.28 -16.69 -17.46
C TYR A 135 -15.58 -15.35 -16.80
N ASN A 136 -14.55 -14.62 -16.37
CA ASN A 136 -14.67 -13.33 -15.72
C ASN A 136 -15.65 -13.33 -14.53
N TYR A 137 -15.58 -14.40 -13.72
CA TYR A 137 -16.33 -14.53 -12.48
C TYR A 137 -15.47 -14.12 -11.31
N LEU A 138 -15.86 -13.06 -10.61
CA LEU A 138 -15.09 -12.51 -9.50
C LEU A 138 -15.89 -12.55 -8.19
N ILE A 139 -15.18 -12.83 -7.10
CA ILE A 139 -15.73 -12.79 -5.75
C ILE A 139 -15.15 -11.58 -5.04
N MET A 140 -16.02 -10.79 -4.40
CA MET A 140 -15.65 -9.56 -3.72
C MET A 140 -16.32 -9.48 -2.37
N MET A 141 -15.62 -8.91 -1.39
CA MET A 141 -16.14 -8.66 -0.04
C MET A 141 -16.24 -7.16 0.20
N GLN A 142 -17.44 -6.70 0.48
CA GLN A 142 -17.73 -5.31 0.81
C GLN A 142 -17.96 -5.15 2.32
N ASN A 143 -17.22 -4.24 2.95
CA ASN A 143 -17.39 -3.86 4.35
C ASN A 143 -18.39 -2.70 4.45
N LEU A 144 -19.58 -2.96 4.98
CA LEU A 144 -20.67 -1.99 5.04
C LEU A 144 -20.72 -1.20 6.36
N THR A 145 -20.36 -1.81 7.47
CA THR A 145 -20.56 -1.20 8.80
C THR A 145 -19.34 -1.20 9.71
N ASP A 146 -18.21 -1.84 9.33
CA ASP A 146 -17.01 -1.92 10.18
C ASP A 146 -16.48 -0.54 10.62
N HIS A 147 -16.67 0.48 9.81
CA HIS A 147 -16.26 1.86 10.07
C HIS A 147 -17.25 2.70 10.87
N LEU A 148 -18.44 2.16 11.17
CA LEU A 148 -19.46 2.87 11.91
C LEU A 148 -19.28 2.71 13.43
N PRO A 149 -19.76 3.64 14.25
CA PRO A 149 -19.88 3.45 15.71
C PRO A 149 -20.79 2.26 16.04
N ASP A 150 -20.53 1.58 17.15
CA ASP A 150 -21.28 0.36 17.53
C ASP A 150 -22.79 0.54 17.64
N LYS A 151 -23.26 1.72 18.08
CA LYS A 151 -24.69 2.07 18.12
C LYS A 151 -25.36 2.03 16.74
N ASP A 152 -24.60 2.28 15.67
CA ASP A 152 -25.10 2.38 14.30
C ASP A 152 -24.97 1.06 13.53
N LYS A 153 -24.37 0.02 14.13
CA LYS A 153 -24.15 -1.30 13.53
C LYS A 153 -25.32 -2.27 13.73
N LYS A 154 -26.10 -2.10 14.82
CA LYS A 154 -27.17 -3.02 15.17
C LYS A 154 -28.12 -3.26 14.00
N GLU A 155 -28.45 -4.53 13.77
CA GLU A 155 -29.39 -5.00 12.75
C GLU A 155 -29.04 -4.63 11.30
N LYS A 156 -27.82 -4.15 11.06
CA LYS A 156 -27.31 -3.86 9.72
C LYS A 156 -26.38 -4.97 9.23
N ILE A 157 -26.36 -5.15 7.93
CA ILE A 157 -25.44 -6.06 7.27
C ILE A 157 -24.01 -5.54 7.51
N ARG A 158 -23.16 -6.36 8.12
CA ARG A 158 -21.76 -6.04 8.38
C ARG A 158 -20.93 -6.13 7.10
N GLN A 159 -21.04 -7.27 6.42
CA GLN A 159 -20.31 -7.54 5.20
C GLN A 159 -21.21 -8.15 4.14
N ARG A 160 -20.93 -7.83 2.88
CA ARG A 160 -21.65 -8.36 1.74
C ARG A 160 -20.69 -9.05 0.77
N LEU A 161 -20.98 -10.31 0.49
CA LEU A 161 -20.28 -11.08 -0.51
C LEU A 161 -20.90 -10.83 -1.87
N TRP A 162 -20.13 -10.24 -2.79
CA TRP A 162 -20.56 -10.04 -4.17
C TRP A 162 -20.01 -11.15 -5.05
N LYS A 163 -20.89 -11.76 -5.85
CA LYS A 163 -20.57 -12.71 -6.90
C LYS A 163 -20.85 -12.03 -8.23
N VAL A 164 -19.79 -11.60 -8.92
CA VAL A 164 -19.90 -10.74 -10.11
C VAL A 164 -19.43 -11.47 -11.34
N ARG A 165 -20.22 -11.39 -12.40
CA ARG A 165 -19.82 -11.83 -13.73
C ARG A 165 -19.79 -10.65 -14.68
N ALA A 166 -18.66 -10.43 -15.35
CA ALA A 166 -18.42 -9.32 -16.26
C ALA A 166 -18.10 -9.80 -17.68
N LYS A 167 -18.51 -9.04 -18.70
CA LYS A 167 -18.06 -9.33 -20.08
C LYS A 167 -16.57 -9.00 -20.24
N LYS A 168 -16.10 -7.92 -19.64
CA LYS A 168 -14.70 -7.48 -19.64
C LYS A 168 -14.29 -7.06 -18.23
N VAL A 169 -13.02 -7.30 -17.87
CA VAL A 169 -12.44 -6.89 -16.59
C VAL A 169 -11.22 -6.03 -16.85
N ILE A 170 -11.17 -4.88 -16.19
CA ILE A 170 -10.01 -3.97 -16.20
C ILE A 170 -9.39 -3.98 -14.81
N LEU A 171 -8.14 -4.43 -14.71
CA LEU A 171 -7.39 -4.45 -13.47
C LEU A 171 -6.55 -3.18 -13.36
N ALA A 172 -6.99 -2.25 -12.50
CA ALA A 172 -6.31 -1.00 -12.16
C ALA A 172 -5.82 -1.01 -10.71
N THR A 173 -5.29 -2.16 -10.28
CA THR A 173 -4.96 -2.53 -8.89
C THR A 173 -3.77 -1.77 -8.29
N GLY A 174 -3.08 -0.95 -9.09
CA GLY A 174 -1.98 -0.12 -8.64
C GLY A 174 -0.74 -0.90 -8.21
N SER A 175 -0.06 -0.36 -7.21
CA SER A 175 1.20 -0.91 -6.70
C SER A 175 1.37 -0.64 -5.21
N ILE A 176 2.20 -1.45 -4.56
CA ILE A 176 2.54 -1.37 -3.13
C ILE A 176 3.98 -0.88 -3.01
N GLU A 177 4.22 0.10 -2.15
CA GLU A 177 5.56 0.61 -1.85
C GLU A 177 6.39 -0.47 -1.16
N ARG A 178 7.65 -0.62 -1.58
CA ARG A 178 8.57 -1.61 -1.03
C ARG A 178 9.40 -1.03 0.11
N PRO A 179 9.59 -1.78 1.20
CA PRO A 179 10.56 -1.41 2.23
C PRO A 179 12.00 -1.54 1.70
N MET A 180 12.92 -0.81 2.32
CA MET A 180 14.36 -1.02 2.20
C MET A 180 14.82 -2.00 3.29
N ILE A 181 15.79 -2.86 2.95
CA ILE A 181 16.30 -3.88 3.87
C ILE A 181 17.65 -3.42 4.43
N PHE A 182 17.77 -3.42 5.75
CA PHE A 182 18.98 -3.12 6.52
C PHE A 182 18.86 -3.73 7.91
N ASP A 183 19.91 -3.75 8.69
CA ASP A 183 19.89 -4.38 10.01
C ASP A 183 19.01 -3.61 11.00
N CYS A 184 18.21 -4.34 11.79
CA CYS A 184 17.21 -3.80 12.73
C CYS A 184 16.15 -2.89 12.06
N ASN A 185 15.66 -3.27 10.86
CA ASN A 185 14.65 -2.52 10.10
C ASN A 185 13.21 -2.75 10.61
N ASP A 186 13.02 -3.59 11.60
CA ASP A 186 11.74 -3.90 12.27
C ASP A 186 11.46 -3.02 13.49
N ARG A 187 12.38 -2.12 13.83
CA ARG A 187 12.28 -1.26 15.01
C ARG A 187 11.13 -0.23 14.85
N PRO A 188 10.30 0.01 15.89
CA PRO A 188 9.30 1.07 15.86
C PRO A 188 9.87 2.43 15.50
N GLY A 189 9.18 3.20 14.67
CA GLY A 189 9.66 4.46 14.10
C GLY A 189 10.26 4.31 12.69
N ILE A 190 10.12 3.14 12.07
CA ILE A 190 10.43 2.91 10.66
C ILE A 190 9.10 2.72 9.92
N MET A 191 8.84 3.53 8.91
CA MET A 191 7.58 3.55 8.16
C MET A 191 7.81 3.73 6.67
N LEU A 192 6.91 3.22 5.84
CA LEU A 192 6.91 3.51 4.42
C LEU A 192 6.68 5.02 4.17
N SER A 193 7.41 5.59 3.22
CA SER A 193 7.39 7.01 2.90
C SER A 193 6.01 7.48 2.47
N SER A 194 5.33 6.72 1.60
CA SER A 194 3.96 7.03 1.18
C SER A 194 2.94 6.94 2.32
N ALA A 195 3.15 6.04 3.29
CA ALA A 195 2.29 5.95 4.46
C ALA A 195 2.40 7.20 5.34
N VAL A 196 3.63 7.68 5.61
CA VAL A 196 3.85 8.92 6.37
C VAL A 196 3.21 10.12 5.66
N ARG A 197 3.38 10.23 4.33
CA ARG A 197 2.73 11.27 3.51
C ARG A 197 1.21 11.19 3.60
N LYS A 198 0.63 9.99 3.55
CA LYS A 198 -0.80 9.76 3.72
C LYS A 198 -1.28 10.20 5.11
N TYR A 199 -0.59 9.82 6.18
CA TYR A 199 -0.93 10.27 7.53
C TYR A 199 -0.93 11.79 7.65
N ALA A 200 0.07 12.44 7.09
CA ALA A 200 0.18 13.90 7.12
C ALA A 200 -0.90 14.60 6.28
N ASN A 201 -1.20 14.10 5.06
CA ASN A 201 -2.11 14.78 4.14
C ASN A 201 -3.58 14.46 4.41
N THR A 202 -3.91 13.21 4.76
CA THR A 202 -5.30 12.78 4.92
C THR A 202 -5.80 12.98 6.35
N TYR A 203 -4.93 12.71 7.35
CA TYR A 203 -5.35 12.68 8.75
C TYR A 203 -4.75 13.81 9.59
N GLY A 204 -3.86 14.64 9.04
CA GLY A 204 -3.17 15.70 9.79
C GLY A 204 -2.25 15.17 10.90
N VAL A 205 -1.83 13.89 10.81
CA VAL A 205 -1.03 13.24 11.84
C VAL A 205 0.45 13.42 11.55
N LYS A 206 1.20 13.89 12.55
CA LYS A 206 2.65 14.00 12.56
C LYS A 206 3.25 12.71 13.14
N CYS A 207 3.89 11.89 12.29
CA CYS A 207 4.44 10.59 12.69
C CYS A 207 5.78 10.68 13.46
N GLY A 208 6.50 11.79 13.37
CA GLY A 208 7.78 12.02 14.05
C GLY A 208 8.16 13.48 14.07
N ASN A 209 9.17 13.85 14.87
CA ASN A 209 9.65 15.23 15.01
C ASN A 209 10.93 15.50 14.22
N ASN A 210 11.83 14.51 14.15
CA ASN A 210 13.10 14.57 13.43
C ASN A 210 13.14 13.42 12.42
N ILE A 211 12.80 13.71 11.18
CA ILE A 211 12.59 12.71 10.15
C ILE A 211 13.81 12.59 9.25
N SER A 212 14.24 11.36 8.99
CA SER A 212 15.15 11.02 7.89
C SER A 212 14.44 10.12 6.89
N ILE A 213 14.86 10.19 5.62
CA ILE A 213 14.26 9.40 4.54
C ILE A 213 15.34 8.55 3.89
N PHE A 214 15.08 7.26 3.68
CA PHE A 214 15.96 6.34 2.97
C PHE A 214 15.28 5.82 1.72
N THR A 215 15.91 6.03 0.55
CA THR A 215 15.23 5.81 -0.74
C THR A 215 16.14 5.40 -1.88
N ASN A 216 15.52 4.91 -2.95
CA ASN A 216 16.08 4.69 -4.27
C ASN A 216 15.25 5.31 -5.41
N ASN A 217 14.29 6.21 -5.08
CA ASN A 217 13.35 6.75 -6.06
C ASN A 217 12.91 8.17 -5.71
N ASP A 218 12.26 8.85 -6.65
CA ASP A 218 11.88 10.25 -6.52
C ASP A 218 10.60 10.48 -5.72
N ASP A 219 9.71 9.48 -5.58
CA ASP A 219 8.46 9.65 -4.82
C ASP A 219 8.72 10.00 -3.34
N ALA A 220 9.82 9.50 -2.78
CA ALA A 220 10.21 9.81 -1.40
C ALA A 220 10.59 11.29 -1.20
N TYR A 221 11.10 11.96 -2.22
CA TYR A 221 11.36 13.41 -2.18
C TYR A 221 10.08 14.22 -2.08
N GLU A 222 9.00 13.77 -2.73
CA GLU A 222 7.68 14.37 -2.58
C GLU A 222 7.21 14.32 -1.12
N THR A 223 7.50 13.21 -0.42
CA THR A 223 7.22 13.09 1.01
C THR A 223 8.02 14.10 1.83
N ALA A 224 9.32 14.26 1.52
CA ALA A 224 10.17 15.25 2.20
C ALA A 224 9.61 16.69 2.07
N ILE A 225 9.27 17.08 0.86
CA ILE A 225 8.71 18.41 0.56
C ILE A 225 7.35 18.60 1.26
N THR A 226 6.49 17.58 1.19
CA THR A 226 5.17 17.62 1.84
C THR A 226 5.28 17.83 3.35
N LEU A 227 6.17 17.10 4.00
CA LEU A 227 6.40 17.19 5.44
C LEU A 227 7.01 18.55 5.81
N HIS A 228 8.00 19.02 5.05
CA HIS A 228 8.60 20.35 5.25
C HIS A 228 7.56 21.46 5.16
N ASN A 229 6.71 21.45 4.13
CA ASN A 229 5.63 22.45 3.92
C ASN A 229 4.58 22.44 5.05
N LYS A 230 4.50 21.33 5.80
CA LYS A 230 3.65 21.20 7.01
C LYS A 230 4.38 21.55 8.30
N GLY A 231 5.57 22.13 8.23
CA GLY A 231 6.37 22.51 9.40
C GLY A 231 7.02 21.33 10.14
N VAL A 232 7.11 20.16 9.51
CA VAL A 232 7.77 19.00 10.10
C VAL A 232 9.24 18.97 9.67
N LYS A 233 10.15 18.84 10.63
CA LYS A 233 11.60 18.87 10.37
C LYS A 233 12.06 17.60 9.66
N VAL A 234 12.42 17.73 8.40
CA VAL A 234 13.12 16.68 7.63
C VAL A 234 14.62 16.98 7.69
N LYS A 235 15.38 16.13 8.37
CA LYS A 235 16.83 16.33 8.59
C LYS A 235 17.65 15.97 7.36
N SER A 236 17.33 14.84 6.74
CA SER A 236 18.13 14.30 5.65
C SER A 236 17.36 13.32 4.77
N ILE A 237 17.85 13.19 3.55
CA ILE A 237 17.50 12.13 2.62
C ILE A 237 18.78 11.33 2.35
N ILE A 238 18.70 10.02 2.49
CA ILE A 238 19.75 9.07 2.17
C ILE A 238 19.31 8.35 0.89
N ASP A 239 20.01 8.59 -0.21
CA ASP A 239 19.69 8.02 -1.51
C ASP A 239 20.81 7.12 -2.00
N ILE A 240 20.48 5.88 -2.36
CA ILE A 240 21.46 4.92 -2.86
C ILE A 240 21.94 5.24 -4.29
N ARG A 241 21.22 6.09 -5.00
CA ARG A 241 21.52 6.45 -6.39
C ARG A 241 22.66 7.47 -6.47
N GLU A 242 23.22 7.58 -7.67
CA GLU A 242 24.12 8.68 -8.04
C GLU A 242 23.36 10.02 -7.96
N LYS A 243 24.11 11.10 -7.79
CA LYS A 243 23.54 12.45 -7.70
C LYS A 243 22.66 12.74 -8.90
N SER A 244 21.42 13.08 -8.64
CA SER A 244 20.43 13.45 -9.63
C SER A 244 20.22 14.98 -9.68
N ASN A 245 20.08 15.51 -10.89
CA ASN A 245 19.69 16.90 -11.13
C ASN A 245 18.18 17.08 -11.36
N GLY A 246 17.37 16.11 -10.96
CA GLY A 246 15.92 16.15 -11.05
C GLY A 246 15.29 17.34 -10.30
N THR A 247 14.05 17.66 -10.64
CA THR A 247 13.33 18.80 -10.05
C THR A 247 13.09 18.64 -8.55
N LEU A 248 12.71 17.45 -8.08
CA LEU A 248 12.41 17.17 -6.67
C LEU A 248 13.67 17.23 -5.78
N PRO A 249 14.82 16.58 -6.16
CA PRO A 249 16.06 16.76 -5.41
C PRO A 249 16.53 18.22 -5.33
N LYS A 250 16.44 18.99 -6.42
CA LYS A 250 16.77 20.43 -6.40
C LYS A 250 15.90 21.19 -5.40
N LYS A 251 14.60 20.93 -5.42
CA LYS A 251 13.66 21.56 -4.48
C LYS A 251 13.97 21.20 -3.02
N CYS A 252 14.33 19.97 -2.72
CA CYS A 252 14.75 19.58 -1.38
C CYS A 252 16.01 20.33 -0.92
N ASN A 253 16.99 20.53 -1.81
CA ASN A 253 18.18 21.32 -1.52
C ASN A 253 17.83 22.80 -1.25
N GLU A 254 16.95 23.40 -2.03
CA GLU A 254 16.44 24.78 -1.82
C GLU A 254 15.75 24.95 -0.46
N LEU A 255 15.07 23.89 0.02
CA LEU A 255 14.44 23.82 1.32
C LEU A 255 15.43 23.54 2.48
N GLY A 256 16.72 23.44 2.18
CA GLY A 256 17.76 23.17 3.18
C GLY A 256 17.81 21.71 3.68
N ILE A 257 17.17 20.78 2.98
CA ILE A 257 17.18 19.36 3.33
C ILE A 257 18.47 18.74 2.79
N LYS A 258 19.30 18.22 3.69
CA LYS A 258 20.58 17.59 3.32
C LYS A 258 20.35 16.26 2.61
N ILE A 259 20.96 16.07 1.45
CA ILE A 259 20.87 14.81 0.68
C ILE A 259 22.24 14.13 0.71
N TYR A 260 22.27 12.87 1.16
CA TYR A 260 23.43 11.99 1.11
C TYR A 260 23.24 11.04 -0.07
N TRP A 261 23.89 11.38 -1.18
CA TRP A 261 23.89 10.56 -2.37
C TRP A 261 24.80 9.36 -2.24
N LYS A 262 24.51 8.29 -2.98
CA LYS A 262 25.31 7.06 -3.00
C LYS A 262 25.61 6.55 -1.60
N SER A 263 24.59 6.58 -0.75
CA SER A 263 24.67 6.24 0.66
C SER A 263 23.54 5.32 1.07
N ALA A 264 23.79 4.46 2.04
CA ALA A 264 22.80 3.53 2.56
C ALA A 264 22.71 3.61 4.09
N VAL A 265 21.49 3.44 4.60
CA VAL A 265 21.25 3.14 6.00
C VAL A 265 21.62 1.67 6.21
N ILE A 266 22.49 1.38 7.18
CA ILE A 266 22.99 0.03 7.45
C ILE A 266 22.47 -0.55 8.77
N TYR A 267 22.09 0.31 9.72
CA TYR A 267 21.67 -0.09 11.06
C TYR A 267 20.86 1.01 11.73
N THR A 268 20.04 0.65 12.72
CA THR A 268 19.30 1.61 13.57
C THR A 268 19.61 1.40 15.05
N GLU A 269 19.64 2.49 15.82
CA GLU A 269 19.74 2.47 17.28
C GLU A 269 18.41 2.89 17.92
N GLY A 270 18.15 2.38 19.13
CA GLY A 270 17.01 2.72 19.96
C GLY A 270 16.53 1.54 20.78
N TYR A 271 15.77 1.80 21.84
CA TYR A 271 15.20 0.74 22.70
C TYR A 271 13.75 0.42 22.32
N LYS A 272 12.80 1.31 22.65
CA LYS A 272 11.36 1.14 22.30
C LYS A 272 11.04 1.65 20.89
N LYS A 273 11.81 2.58 20.40
CA LYS A 273 11.70 3.17 19.06
C LYS A 273 13.08 3.62 18.59
N ILE A 274 13.21 3.92 17.32
CA ILE A 274 14.44 4.44 16.77
C ILE A 274 14.79 5.82 17.38
N ASN A 275 16.07 6.07 17.58
CA ASN A 275 16.59 7.38 17.96
C ASN A 275 17.76 7.83 17.06
N LYS A 276 18.40 6.88 16.36
CA LYS A 276 19.50 7.15 15.42
C LYS A 276 19.51 6.14 14.29
N ILE A 277 20.04 6.57 13.16
CA ILE A 277 20.40 5.71 12.02
C ILE A 277 21.90 5.79 11.76
N HIS A 278 22.46 4.69 11.29
CA HIS A 278 23.85 4.58 10.85
C HIS A 278 23.88 4.57 9.33
N VAL A 279 24.71 5.42 8.77
CA VAL A 279 24.83 5.61 7.33
C VAL A 279 26.26 5.37 6.89
N MET A 280 26.45 4.71 5.76
CA MET A 280 27.73 4.54 5.06
C MET A 280 27.55 4.86 3.58
N ASN A 281 28.65 5.22 2.93
CA ASN A 281 28.66 5.39 1.49
C ASN A 281 28.69 4.02 0.78
N LEU A 282 28.16 3.98 -0.43
CA LEU A 282 28.23 2.81 -1.31
C LEU A 282 29.48 2.82 -2.17
N SER A 283 30.02 1.66 -2.50
CA SER A 283 31.08 1.46 -3.49
C SER A 283 30.65 1.94 -4.88
N LYS A 284 31.60 2.08 -5.81
CA LYS A 284 31.31 2.54 -7.17
C LYS A 284 30.27 1.67 -7.90
N ASP A 285 30.29 0.39 -7.67
CA ASP A 285 29.39 -0.61 -8.24
C ASP A 285 28.12 -0.89 -7.42
N ASN A 286 27.94 -0.19 -6.29
CA ASN A 286 26.85 -0.36 -5.33
C ASN A 286 26.75 -1.77 -4.70
N SER A 287 27.81 -2.57 -4.77
CA SER A 287 27.81 -3.94 -4.23
C SER A 287 28.12 -4.01 -2.74
N SER A 288 28.77 -2.98 -2.19
CA SER A 288 29.23 -2.95 -0.82
C SER A 288 29.19 -1.54 -0.22
N VAL A 289 29.30 -1.46 1.09
CA VAL A 289 29.46 -0.19 1.82
C VAL A 289 30.93 0.11 2.05
N VAL A 290 31.31 1.38 1.95
CA VAL A 290 32.70 1.84 2.06
C VAL A 290 32.83 3.09 2.93
N GLY A 291 34.05 3.35 3.42
CA GLY A 291 34.35 4.52 4.22
C GLY A 291 33.89 4.42 5.67
N ASN A 292 33.87 5.57 6.35
CA ASN A 292 33.55 5.64 7.77
C ASN A 292 32.04 5.73 7.98
N LYS A 293 31.56 4.96 8.96
CA LYS A 293 30.18 5.01 9.44
C LYS A 293 29.94 6.32 10.19
N PHE A 294 28.85 7.01 9.87
CA PHE A 294 28.37 8.17 10.62
C PHE A 294 26.93 8.00 11.09
N LYS A 295 26.54 8.77 12.08
CA LYS A 295 25.22 8.66 12.72
C LYS A 295 24.38 9.91 12.44
N ILE A 296 23.07 9.70 12.29
CA ILE A 296 22.08 10.77 12.20
C ILE A 296 20.99 10.50 13.24
N ASP A 297 20.75 11.48 14.12
CA ASP A 297 19.66 11.41 15.08
C ASP A 297 18.32 11.59 14.36
N CYS A 298 17.42 10.65 14.52
CA CYS A 298 16.03 10.72 14.01
C CYS A 298 15.11 9.86 14.86
N ASP A 299 13.84 10.27 14.96
CA ASP A 299 12.80 9.53 15.68
C ASP A 299 11.79 8.87 14.72
N LEU A 300 11.94 9.14 13.43
CA LEU A 300 11.23 8.49 12.33
C LEU A 300 12.13 8.34 11.11
N LEU A 301 12.25 7.12 10.61
CA LEU A 301 12.88 6.82 9.33
C LEU A 301 11.81 6.43 8.31
N CYS A 302 11.60 7.28 7.31
CA CYS A 302 10.77 6.94 6.16
C CYS A 302 11.60 6.11 5.18
N ILE A 303 11.06 4.99 4.70
CA ILE A 303 11.75 4.12 3.76
C ILE A 303 10.94 3.97 2.47
N SER A 304 11.63 3.97 1.32
CA SER A 304 11.01 3.77 0.01
C SER A 304 11.96 3.05 -0.94
N GLY A 305 11.70 1.79 -1.19
CA GLY A 305 12.45 0.92 -2.10
C GLY A 305 11.82 0.82 -3.51
N GLY A 306 10.99 1.80 -3.88
CA GLY A 306 10.20 1.79 -5.11
C GLY A 306 8.86 1.08 -4.92
N TYR A 307 8.23 0.67 -6.02
CA TYR A 307 6.89 0.12 -6.03
C TYR A 307 6.83 -1.24 -6.71
N THR A 308 6.08 -2.17 -6.14
CA THR A 308 5.78 -3.47 -6.74
C THR A 308 4.33 -3.48 -7.20
N PRO A 309 4.03 -3.79 -8.47
CA PRO A 309 2.66 -3.83 -8.95
C PRO A 309 1.86 -4.95 -8.29
N SER A 310 0.57 -4.67 -8.01
CA SER A 310 -0.36 -5.65 -7.45
C SER A 310 -0.88 -6.56 -8.57
N VAL A 311 -0.25 -7.72 -8.75
CA VAL A 311 -0.50 -8.62 -9.90
C VAL A 311 -1.30 -9.89 -9.55
N HIS A 312 -1.78 -10.03 -8.32
CA HIS A 312 -2.47 -11.23 -7.84
C HIS A 312 -3.68 -11.61 -8.68
N LEU A 313 -4.58 -10.67 -8.96
CA LEU A 313 -5.75 -10.92 -9.78
C LEU A 313 -5.40 -11.17 -11.25
N PHE A 314 -4.30 -10.55 -11.74
CA PHE A 314 -3.81 -10.80 -13.08
C PHE A 314 -3.32 -12.24 -13.26
N THR A 315 -2.58 -12.78 -12.30
CA THR A 315 -2.15 -14.18 -12.33
C THR A 315 -3.32 -15.15 -12.20
N GLN A 316 -4.32 -14.84 -11.37
CA GLN A 316 -5.55 -15.64 -11.26
C GLN A 316 -6.36 -15.65 -12.56
N SER A 317 -6.28 -14.60 -13.37
CA SER A 317 -6.90 -14.58 -14.70
C SER A 317 -6.15 -15.35 -15.78
N GLY A 318 -5.08 -16.06 -15.43
CA GLY A 318 -4.20 -16.76 -16.37
C GLY A 318 -3.11 -15.91 -17.01
N GLY A 319 -2.96 -14.67 -16.55
CA GLY A 319 -1.92 -13.75 -17.03
C GLY A 319 -0.53 -14.20 -16.62
N LYS A 320 0.43 -14.10 -17.55
CA LYS A 320 1.83 -14.45 -17.31
C LYS A 320 2.60 -13.25 -16.78
N LEU A 321 3.45 -13.49 -15.79
CA LEU A 321 4.36 -12.49 -15.25
C LEU A 321 5.74 -12.65 -15.87
N ASP A 322 6.40 -11.53 -16.05
CA ASP A 322 7.83 -11.46 -16.35
C ASP A 322 8.57 -10.90 -15.14
N TYR A 323 9.73 -11.47 -14.82
CA TYR A 323 10.57 -11.01 -13.73
C TYR A 323 11.68 -10.13 -14.29
N ASN A 324 11.66 -8.86 -13.94
CA ASN A 324 12.73 -7.94 -14.30
C ASN A 324 13.85 -8.01 -13.25
N GLU A 325 14.98 -8.60 -13.62
CA GLU A 325 16.14 -8.76 -12.73
C GLU A 325 16.74 -7.43 -12.28
N LYS A 326 16.72 -6.41 -13.12
CA LYS A 326 17.25 -5.07 -12.79
C LYS A 326 16.46 -4.42 -11.65
N ASP A 327 15.16 -4.53 -11.73
CA ASP A 327 14.26 -3.98 -10.70
C ASP A 327 13.90 -4.99 -9.62
N ARG A 328 14.27 -6.25 -9.80
CA ARG A 328 13.87 -7.40 -8.94
C ARG A 328 12.37 -7.40 -8.66
N LYS A 329 11.58 -7.25 -9.71
CA LYS A 329 10.11 -7.16 -9.66
C LYS A 329 9.48 -8.08 -10.70
N SER A 330 8.35 -8.66 -10.35
CA SER A 330 7.45 -9.30 -11.31
C SER A 330 6.51 -8.25 -11.89
N THR A 331 6.51 -8.11 -13.22
CA THR A 331 5.62 -7.22 -13.95
C THR A 331 4.70 -8.01 -14.86
N ARG A 332 3.65 -7.37 -15.36
CA ARG A 332 2.83 -7.96 -16.43
C ARG A 332 3.62 -7.95 -17.72
N LEU A 333 3.61 -9.05 -18.46
CA LEU A 333 3.93 -9.01 -19.88
C LEU A 333 2.92 -8.10 -20.56
N ASN A 334 3.38 -7.15 -21.38
CA ASN A 334 2.52 -6.37 -22.27
C ASN A 334 1.90 -7.30 -23.30
N SER A 335 0.78 -7.94 -22.95
CA SER A 335 -0.05 -8.69 -23.87
C SER A 335 -1.41 -8.03 -23.94
N SER A 336 -1.77 -7.57 -25.11
CA SER A 336 -3.14 -7.25 -25.48
C SER A 336 -3.95 -8.57 -25.43
N HIS A 337 -4.49 -8.93 -24.27
CA HIS A 337 -5.42 -10.03 -24.18
C HIS A 337 -6.82 -9.56 -24.56
N SER A 338 -7.05 -9.49 -25.87
CA SER A 338 -8.39 -9.39 -26.45
C SER A 338 -8.99 -10.75 -26.77
N GLU A 339 -8.33 -11.86 -26.48
CA GLU A 339 -8.80 -13.20 -26.83
C GLU A 339 -8.76 -14.15 -25.63
N ILE A 340 -9.82 -14.11 -24.83
CA ILE A 340 -10.36 -15.30 -24.19
C ILE A 340 -11.85 -15.32 -24.57
N SER A 341 -12.13 -15.99 -25.68
CA SER A 341 -13.47 -16.39 -26.12
C SER A 341 -14.07 -17.42 -25.16
#